data_4c5885208e3720905c1a7a3287031691
#
_entry.id   4c5885208e3720905c1a7a3287031691
#
_cell.length_a   1.000
_cell.length_b   1.000
_cell.length_c   1.000
_cell.angle_alpha   90.00
_cell.angle_beta   90.00
_cell.angle_gamma   90.00
#
_symmetry.space_group_name_H-M   'P 1'
#
loop_
_entity.id
_entity.type
_entity.pdbx_description
1 polymer ?
#
loop_
_entity_poly.entity_id
_entity_poly.type
_entity_poly.pdbx_seq_one_letter_code
_entity_poly.pdbx_strand_id
1 'polypeptide(L)'
;MSTNLQRQDSTPPPLDEGYWASLLSEGEVTETVPPPPEAMNGKALFSKDYGYPSGEHLDATAQDWAEIRRIMDNDEVLTLPVIGYNRGGLLVEWRNLRGFVPASQLTDFPATPNNLVRRNALLERVGQTLKLRVIELSQEQNRLILSERAAQVQAGERADILKRLQPGDIVTGFVTNLTDFGAFVDLGGLEGLIHISELSWGRVGHPEDILERGQQVDVYVLDVDRVNARIALSIKRLRPDPWATVAERYQIGQIIEGTITNVVDFGAFACIEEGLEGLIHVSELAEGHFLHPRNVVSEGQRIQARILSIDNRARRLGLSLRLAK
;
A
#
# COMPACT_ATOMS: atom_id res chain seq x y z
N MET A 1 -21.54 -25.53 -27.03
CA MET A 1 -20.22 -25.65 -26.38
C MET A 1 -20.14 -24.54 -25.35
N SER A 2 -20.40 -24.89 -24.09
CA SER A 2 -20.49 -23.91 -22.99
C SER A 2 -19.10 -23.74 -22.40
N THR A 3 -18.53 -22.56 -22.55
CA THR A 3 -17.26 -22.22 -21.92
C THR A 3 -17.55 -21.73 -20.51
N ASN A 4 -17.18 -22.55 -19.55
CA ASN A 4 -17.28 -22.31 -18.13
C ASN A 4 -16.20 -21.29 -17.72
N LEU A 5 -16.58 -20.02 -17.59
CA LEU A 5 -15.74 -18.99 -16.96
C LEU A 5 -15.90 -19.14 -15.43
N GLN A 6 -14.99 -19.89 -14.84
CA GLN A 6 -14.81 -19.93 -13.40
C GLN A 6 -14.52 -18.51 -12.87
N ARG A 7 -15.39 -18.06 -11.97
CA ARG A 7 -15.13 -16.89 -11.13
C ARG A 7 -13.87 -17.16 -10.32
N GLN A 8 -12.84 -16.38 -10.56
CA GLN A 8 -11.78 -16.18 -9.56
C GLN A 8 -12.37 -15.27 -8.49
N ASP A 9 -12.70 -15.84 -7.33
CA ASP A 9 -12.80 -15.09 -6.08
C ASP A 9 -11.43 -14.43 -5.89
N SER A 10 -11.36 -13.11 -6.08
CA SER A 10 -10.16 -12.34 -5.85
C SER A 10 -9.99 -12.12 -4.35
N THR A 11 -9.55 -13.15 -3.65
CA THR A 11 -8.83 -12.95 -2.40
C THR A 11 -7.61 -12.10 -2.75
N PRO A 12 -7.34 -11.00 -2.01
CA PRO A 12 -6.12 -10.23 -2.24
C PRO A 12 -4.94 -11.19 -2.14
N PRO A 13 -3.95 -11.06 -3.03
CA PRO A 13 -2.75 -11.87 -2.93
C PRO A 13 -2.16 -11.70 -1.53
N PRO A 14 -1.64 -12.78 -0.92
CA PRO A 14 -0.89 -12.66 0.31
C PRO A 14 0.19 -11.59 0.12
N LEU A 15 0.51 -10.85 1.19
CA LEU A 15 1.68 -9.94 1.22
C LEU A 15 2.88 -10.77 0.76
N ASP A 16 3.18 -10.68 -0.53
CA ASP A 16 4.16 -11.54 -1.12
C ASP A 16 5.56 -10.98 -0.89
N GLU A 17 6.53 -11.82 -1.17
CA GLU A 17 7.96 -11.50 -1.09
C GLU A 17 8.33 -10.29 -1.96
N GLY A 18 7.51 -9.93 -2.96
CA GLY A 18 7.67 -8.79 -3.85
C GLY A 18 7.64 -7.45 -3.12
N TYR A 19 6.82 -7.29 -2.07
CA TYR A 19 6.77 -6.05 -1.30
C TYR A 19 8.12 -5.74 -0.63
N TRP A 20 8.65 -6.71 0.08
CA TRP A 20 9.92 -6.54 0.78
C TRP A 20 11.10 -6.49 -0.18
N ALA A 21 11.04 -7.25 -1.27
CA ALA A 21 12.01 -7.18 -2.36
C ALA A 21 12.00 -5.79 -3.01
N SER A 22 10.84 -5.17 -3.24
CA SER A 22 10.75 -3.82 -3.81
C SER A 22 11.32 -2.76 -2.87
N LEU A 23 11.04 -2.83 -1.55
CA LEU A 23 11.65 -1.94 -0.56
C LEU A 23 13.18 -2.05 -0.51
N LEU A 24 13.71 -3.25 -0.73
CA LEU A 24 15.14 -3.50 -0.75
C LEU A 24 15.77 -3.16 -2.11
N SER A 25 15.02 -3.32 -3.23
CA SER A 25 15.47 -3.06 -4.61
C SER A 25 15.27 -1.61 -5.06
N GLU A 26 14.33 -0.84 -4.48
CA GLU A 26 14.21 0.61 -4.72
C GLU A 26 15.50 1.38 -4.30
N GLY A 27 16.43 0.71 -3.63
CA GLY A 27 17.79 1.19 -3.39
C GLY A 27 18.74 1.13 -4.59
N GLU A 28 18.41 0.43 -5.69
CA GLU A 28 19.34 0.13 -6.80
C GLU A 28 19.23 1.02 -8.05
N VAL A 29 18.45 2.11 -8.02
CA VAL A 29 18.42 3.03 -9.17
C VAL A 29 19.57 4.04 -9.09
N THR A 30 20.56 3.85 -9.94
CA THR A 30 21.73 4.71 -10.13
C THR A 30 21.36 6.05 -10.74
N GLU A 31 21.30 7.11 -9.94
CA GLU A 31 21.53 8.49 -10.42
C GLU A 31 22.87 8.98 -9.91
N THR A 32 23.77 9.27 -10.83
CA THR A 32 25.07 9.88 -10.57
C THR A 32 24.90 11.31 -10.09
N VAL A 33 25.13 11.56 -8.80
CA VAL A 33 25.22 12.89 -8.20
C VAL A 33 26.66 13.13 -7.78
N PRO A 34 27.29 14.31 -8.11
CA PRO A 34 28.67 14.62 -7.77
C PRO A 34 28.88 14.71 -6.24
N PRO A 35 30.10 14.41 -5.75
CA PRO A 35 30.39 14.39 -4.32
C PRO A 35 30.38 15.79 -3.70
N PRO A 36 29.97 15.93 -2.42
CA PRO A 36 30.07 17.17 -1.68
C PRO A 36 31.54 17.49 -1.30
N PRO A 37 31.86 18.75 -1.05
CA PRO A 37 33.24 19.18 -0.76
C PRO A 37 33.75 18.63 0.57
N GLU A 38 35.06 18.43 0.60
CA GLU A 38 35.86 17.83 1.65
C GLU A 38 35.61 18.42 3.05
N ALA A 39 35.24 17.56 4.01
CA ALA A 39 35.41 17.81 5.44
C ALA A 39 36.29 16.70 6.04
N MET A 40 37.43 17.18 6.51
CA MET A 40 38.58 16.59 7.14
C MET A 40 38.46 15.28 7.92
N ASN A 41 39.41 14.38 7.60
CA ASN A 41 40.10 13.39 8.46
C ASN A 41 39.29 12.48 9.36
N GLY A 42 38.85 11.38 8.78
CA GLY A 42 38.55 10.12 9.43
C GLY A 42 38.40 9.08 8.34
N LYS A 43 39.31 8.10 8.27
CA LYS A 43 39.26 7.01 7.28
C LYS A 43 37.96 6.23 7.38
N ALA A 44 36.95 6.63 6.63
CA ALA A 44 35.77 5.83 6.35
C ALA A 44 35.93 5.23 4.96
N LEU A 45 36.19 3.95 4.91
CA LEU A 45 36.19 3.14 3.68
C LEU A 45 34.74 2.85 3.29
N PHE A 46 34.16 3.69 2.46
CA PHE A 46 32.87 3.47 1.84
C PHE A 46 33.06 2.97 0.41
N SER A 47 32.45 1.87 0.03
CA SER A 47 32.36 1.46 -1.36
C SER A 47 31.40 2.38 -2.12
N LYS A 48 31.68 2.62 -3.41
CA LYS A 48 31.19 3.74 -4.23
C LYS A 48 29.68 3.78 -4.51
N ASP A 49 28.90 2.75 -4.15
CA ASP A 49 27.52 2.64 -4.62
C ASP A 49 26.43 2.67 -3.55
N TYR A 50 26.70 2.43 -2.30
CA TYR A 50 25.80 2.63 -1.15
C TYR A 50 26.66 2.65 0.10
N GLY A 51 26.33 3.50 1.09
CA GLY A 51 27.09 3.69 2.32
C GLY A 51 27.26 2.46 3.22
N TYR A 52 27.76 1.38 2.66
CA TYR A 52 28.12 0.16 3.39
C TYR A 52 29.56 0.27 3.88
N PRO A 53 29.85 0.07 5.16
CA PRO A 53 31.22 -0.12 5.60
C PRO A 53 31.75 -1.42 4.97
N SER A 54 32.83 -1.32 4.21
CA SER A 54 33.59 -2.48 3.71
C SER A 54 34.36 -3.13 4.87
N GLY A 55 33.68 -3.97 5.67
CA GLY A 55 34.28 -4.83 6.66
C GLY A 55 34.09 -6.30 6.25
N GLU A 56 35.07 -7.15 6.55
CA GLU A 56 34.91 -8.59 6.42
C GLU A 56 33.70 -9.03 7.25
N HIS A 57 32.62 -9.47 6.56
CA HIS A 57 31.46 -10.02 7.23
C HIS A 57 31.72 -11.46 7.59
N LEU A 58 31.71 -11.76 8.87
CA LEU A 58 31.52 -13.13 9.35
C LEU A 58 30.09 -13.53 8.95
N ASP A 59 29.96 -14.64 8.21
CA ASP A 59 28.65 -15.18 7.85
C ASP A 59 27.82 -15.46 9.11
N ALA A 60 26.56 -15.05 9.08
CA ALA A 60 25.62 -15.28 10.17
C ALA A 60 25.51 -16.78 10.47
N THR A 61 25.74 -17.15 11.71
CA THR A 61 25.68 -18.54 12.13
C THR A 61 24.24 -19.03 12.32
N ALA A 62 24.01 -20.35 12.21
CA ALA A 62 22.70 -20.92 12.53
C ALA A 62 22.24 -20.58 13.97
N GLN A 63 23.19 -20.38 14.87
CA GLN A 63 22.92 -19.95 16.26
C GLN A 63 22.41 -18.51 16.34
N ASP A 64 22.96 -17.59 15.53
CA ASP A 64 22.47 -16.20 15.48
C ASP A 64 21.02 -16.15 15.00
N TRP A 65 20.67 -16.94 13.97
CA TRP A 65 19.31 -17.05 13.48
C TRP A 65 18.34 -17.68 14.50
N ALA A 66 18.77 -18.69 15.23
CA ALA A 66 17.95 -19.31 16.28
C ALA A 66 17.70 -18.34 17.44
N GLU A 67 18.71 -17.57 17.83
CA GLU A 67 18.58 -16.62 18.94
C GLU A 67 17.76 -15.40 18.58
N ILE A 68 17.92 -14.83 17.36
CA ILE A 68 17.10 -13.70 16.93
C ILE A 68 15.61 -14.12 16.77
N ARG A 69 15.35 -15.38 16.39
CA ARG A 69 14.00 -15.94 16.36
C ARG A 69 13.41 -16.01 17.77
N ARG A 70 14.17 -16.51 18.75
CA ARG A 70 13.74 -16.53 20.15
C ARG A 70 13.42 -15.13 20.68
N ILE A 71 14.23 -14.13 20.34
CA ILE A 71 14.02 -12.73 20.69
C ILE A 71 12.71 -12.21 20.06
N MET A 72 12.45 -12.56 18.80
CA MET A 72 11.21 -12.22 18.12
C MET A 72 9.99 -12.88 18.77
N ASP A 73 10.08 -14.18 19.05
CA ASP A 73 9.00 -14.96 19.69
C ASP A 73 8.65 -14.46 21.10
N ASN A 74 9.66 -13.99 21.85
CA ASN A 74 9.49 -13.37 23.17
C ASN A 74 9.08 -11.90 23.13
N ASP A 75 8.95 -11.31 21.94
CA ASP A 75 8.62 -9.89 21.74
C ASP A 75 9.61 -8.94 22.45
N GLU A 76 10.89 -9.32 22.52
CA GLU A 76 11.94 -8.59 23.20
C GLU A 76 12.39 -7.35 22.38
N VAL A 77 12.72 -6.27 23.10
CA VAL A 77 13.27 -5.04 22.50
C VAL A 77 14.79 -5.11 22.47
N LEU A 78 15.35 -4.93 21.29
CA LEU A 78 16.79 -4.82 21.06
C LEU A 78 17.24 -3.37 21.05
N THR A 79 18.44 -3.11 21.53
CA THR A 79 19.09 -1.81 21.43
C THR A 79 20.28 -1.93 20.52
N LEU A 80 20.17 -1.39 19.29
CA LEU A 80 21.13 -1.62 18.21
C LEU A 80 21.69 -0.31 17.65
N PRO A 81 22.99 -0.30 17.25
CA PRO A 81 23.59 0.86 16.58
C PRO A 81 23.13 0.92 15.12
N VAL A 82 22.90 2.13 14.63
CA VAL A 82 22.67 2.41 13.21
C VAL A 82 24.01 2.52 12.51
N ILE A 83 24.30 1.56 11.62
CA ILE A 83 25.59 1.48 10.91
C ILE A 83 25.58 2.19 9.55
N GLY A 84 24.38 2.51 9.02
CA GLY A 84 24.22 3.15 7.72
C GLY A 84 22.75 3.39 7.38
N TYR A 85 22.51 3.82 6.14
CA TYR A 85 21.17 4.00 5.59
C TYR A 85 21.14 3.76 4.09
N ASN A 86 19.95 3.48 3.57
CA ASN A 86 19.64 3.49 2.15
C ASN A 86 18.38 4.34 1.87
N ARG A 87 17.88 4.36 0.63
CA ARG A 87 16.67 5.11 0.25
C ARG A 87 15.42 4.69 1.06
N GLY A 88 15.32 3.42 1.41
CA GLY A 88 14.17 2.84 2.09
C GLY A 88 14.20 2.96 3.62
N GLY A 89 15.39 3.17 4.25
CA GLY A 89 15.49 3.18 5.71
C GLY A 89 16.90 3.08 6.26
N LEU A 90 17.01 2.68 7.53
CA LEU A 90 18.26 2.54 8.27
C LEU A 90 18.77 1.10 8.25
N LEU A 91 20.10 0.98 8.31
CA LEU A 91 20.80 -0.30 8.46
C LEU A 91 21.33 -0.40 9.89
N VAL A 92 21.08 -1.52 10.54
CA VAL A 92 21.54 -1.84 11.87
C VAL A 92 22.28 -3.17 11.88
N GLU A 93 23.06 -3.43 12.91
CA GLU A 93 23.79 -4.67 13.05
C GLU A 93 23.51 -5.31 14.42
N TRP A 94 23.20 -6.60 14.39
CA TRP A 94 23.06 -7.41 15.57
C TRP A 94 23.97 -8.65 15.41
N ARG A 95 25.09 -8.68 16.13
CA ARG A 95 26.16 -9.67 15.95
C ARG A 95 26.62 -9.73 14.48
N ASN A 96 26.45 -10.89 13.81
CA ASN A 96 26.81 -11.09 12.42
C ASN A 96 25.60 -10.91 11.46
N LEU A 97 24.43 -10.51 11.98
CA LEU A 97 23.22 -10.28 11.20
C LEU A 97 23.03 -8.80 10.90
N ARG A 98 22.80 -8.48 9.63
CA ARG A 98 22.37 -7.13 9.23
C ARG A 98 20.86 -7.05 9.28
N GLY A 99 20.38 -6.04 9.99
CA GLY A 99 18.98 -5.69 10.09
C GLY A 99 18.67 -4.44 9.29
N PHE A 100 17.44 -4.37 8.79
CA PHE A 100 16.89 -3.22 8.11
C PHE A 100 15.71 -2.65 8.87
N VAL A 101 15.69 -1.32 9.03
CA VAL A 101 14.59 -0.58 9.64
C VAL A 101 13.97 0.30 8.56
N PRO A 102 12.82 -0.07 7.97
CA PRO A 102 12.13 0.76 6.99
C PRO A 102 11.86 2.17 7.54
N ALA A 103 11.95 3.19 6.69
CA ALA A 103 11.67 4.57 7.09
C ALA A 103 10.25 4.77 7.66
N SER A 104 9.28 3.97 7.21
CA SER A 104 7.91 3.93 7.74
C SER A 104 7.84 3.40 9.17
N GLN A 105 8.82 2.60 9.59
CA GLN A 105 8.91 1.99 10.92
C GLN A 105 9.71 2.83 11.93
N LEU A 106 10.21 3.98 11.50
CA LEU A 106 10.88 4.96 12.35
C LEU A 106 9.85 5.87 13.03
N THR A 107 10.15 6.27 14.27
CA THR A 107 9.39 7.31 14.97
C THR A 107 9.87 8.68 14.53
N ASP A 108 8.95 9.66 14.53
CA ASP A 108 9.24 11.06 14.19
C ASP A 108 9.99 11.25 12.85
N PHE A 109 9.74 10.33 11.90
CA PHE A 109 10.33 10.42 10.58
C PHE A 109 9.47 11.29 9.66
N PRO A 110 10.07 12.26 8.90
CA PRO A 110 9.32 13.19 8.07
C PRO A 110 8.45 12.49 7.02
N ALA A 111 7.14 12.71 7.07
CA ALA A 111 6.16 12.22 6.08
C ALA A 111 6.14 13.15 4.85
N THR A 112 7.30 13.42 4.25
CA THR A 112 7.44 14.33 3.10
C THR A 112 7.88 13.59 1.85
N PRO A 113 7.37 13.93 0.65
CA PRO A 113 7.86 13.40 -0.61
C PRO A 113 9.26 13.93 -0.98
N ASN A 114 9.78 14.93 -0.26
CA ASN A 114 11.09 15.51 -0.53
C ASN A 114 12.24 14.58 -0.15
N ASN A 115 12.85 13.98 -1.16
CA ASN A 115 13.96 13.02 -0.99
C ASN A 115 15.17 13.59 -0.24
N LEU A 116 15.46 14.90 -0.35
CA LEU A 116 16.56 15.52 0.38
C LEU A 116 16.29 15.60 1.87
N VAL A 117 15.07 15.97 2.27
CA VAL A 117 14.67 16.02 3.67
C VAL A 117 14.70 14.62 4.29
N ARG A 118 14.16 13.62 3.58
CA ARG A 118 14.20 12.21 4.02
C ARG A 118 15.63 11.70 4.18
N ARG A 119 16.50 11.99 3.20
CA ARG A 119 17.90 11.58 3.25
C ARG A 119 18.64 12.21 4.43
N ASN A 120 18.45 13.50 4.67
CA ASN A 120 19.07 14.18 5.81
C ASN A 120 18.62 13.60 7.15
N ALA A 121 17.31 13.32 7.29
CA ALA A 121 16.75 12.70 8.49
C ALA A 121 17.30 11.28 8.74
N LEU A 122 17.57 10.50 7.67
CA LEU A 122 18.24 9.20 7.80
C LEU A 122 19.71 9.35 8.18
N LEU A 123 20.42 10.30 7.55
CA LEU A 123 21.83 10.57 7.81
C LEU A 123 22.09 10.99 9.26
N GLU A 124 21.22 11.84 9.82
CA GLU A 124 21.31 12.28 11.23
C GLU A 124 21.20 11.15 12.24
N ARG A 125 20.57 10.04 11.87
CA ARG A 125 20.40 8.86 12.74
C ARG A 125 21.55 7.87 12.65
N VAL A 126 22.45 8.00 11.67
CA VAL A 126 23.63 7.13 11.55
C VAL A 126 24.57 7.35 12.74
N GLY A 127 25.02 6.26 13.35
CA GLY A 127 25.82 6.29 14.58
C GLY A 127 25.03 6.42 15.88
N GLN A 128 23.70 6.65 15.80
CA GLN A 128 22.83 6.60 16.97
C GLN A 128 22.48 5.14 17.32
N THR A 129 22.01 4.95 18.54
CA THR A 129 21.52 3.67 19.03
C THR A 129 20.01 3.74 19.16
N LEU A 130 19.30 2.80 18.50
CA LEU A 130 17.84 2.75 18.50
C LEU A 130 17.32 1.54 19.27
N LYS A 131 16.18 1.73 19.92
CA LYS A 131 15.39 0.63 20.48
C LYS A 131 14.52 0.07 19.36
N LEU A 132 14.69 -1.20 19.06
CA LEU A 132 14.08 -1.84 17.91
C LEU A 132 13.47 -3.17 18.31
N ARG A 133 12.40 -3.56 17.61
CA ARG A 133 11.77 -4.86 17.76
C ARG A 133 11.76 -5.57 16.43
N VAL A 134 12.00 -6.88 16.43
CA VAL A 134 11.94 -7.68 15.21
C VAL A 134 10.49 -7.84 14.77
N ILE A 135 10.20 -7.49 13.52
CA ILE A 135 8.86 -7.62 12.93
C ILE A 135 8.80 -8.68 11.84
N GLU A 136 9.92 -8.97 11.18
CA GLU A 136 10.02 -10.03 10.17
C GLU A 136 11.40 -10.69 10.20
N LEU A 137 11.44 -12.00 10.02
CA LEU A 137 12.65 -12.80 9.98
C LEU A 137 12.56 -13.85 8.87
N SER A 138 13.49 -13.81 7.92
CA SER A 138 13.64 -14.82 6.87
C SER A 138 15.11 -15.26 6.75
N GLN A 139 15.42 -16.46 7.20
CA GLN A 139 16.77 -17.02 7.10
C GLN A 139 17.14 -17.34 5.66
N GLU A 140 16.18 -17.82 4.86
CA GLU A 140 16.40 -18.19 3.45
C GLU A 140 16.80 -16.97 2.61
N GLN A 141 16.23 -15.83 2.91
CA GLN A 141 16.50 -14.57 2.21
C GLN A 141 17.55 -13.70 2.92
N ASN A 142 18.16 -14.20 4.00
CA ASN A 142 19.09 -13.44 4.86
C ASN A 142 18.50 -12.07 5.27
N ARG A 143 17.21 -12.06 5.66
CA ARG A 143 16.44 -10.86 5.94
C ARG A 143 16.05 -10.76 7.40
N LEU A 144 16.36 -9.61 8.01
CA LEU A 144 15.95 -9.22 9.35
C LEU A 144 15.37 -7.81 9.30
N ILE A 145 14.05 -7.69 9.47
CA ILE A 145 13.36 -6.40 9.50
C ILE A 145 12.99 -6.02 10.93
N LEU A 146 13.29 -4.78 11.30
CA LEU A 146 13.04 -4.24 12.63
C LEU A 146 12.20 -2.97 12.58
N SER A 147 11.56 -2.63 13.71
CA SER A 147 10.70 -1.48 13.87
C SER A 147 11.02 -0.73 15.16
N GLU A 148 11.21 0.57 15.06
CA GLU A 148 11.32 1.48 16.21
C GLU A 148 9.93 1.74 16.81
N ARG A 149 8.89 1.90 15.97
CA ARG A 149 7.50 2.07 16.41
C ARG A 149 7.01 0.88 17.24
N ALA A 150 7.27 -0.34 16.76
CA ALA A 150 6.92 -1.56 17.49
C ALA A 150 7.63 -1.68 18.83
N ALA A 151 8.82 -1.09 18.98
CA ALA A 151 9.56 -1.09 20.23
C ALA A 151 9.01 -0.11 21.29
N GLN A 152 8.17 0.86 20.88
CA GLN A 152 7.52 1.78 21.81
C GLN A 152 6.29 1.17 22.51
N VAL A 153 5.70 0.16 21.89
CA VAL A 153 4.57 -0.56 22.49
C VAL A 153 5.07 -1.51 23.58
N GLN A 154 4.35 -1.61 24.69
CA GLN A 154 4.76 -2.48 25.80
C GLN A 154 4.83 -3.94 25.37
N ALA A 155 5.75 -4.70 25.95
CA ALA A 155 5.86 -6.13 25.69
C ALA A 155 4.52 -6.84 26.00
N GLY A 156 4.01 -7.60 25.03
CA GLY A 156 2.73 -8.29 25.14
C GLY A 156 1.53 -7.54 24.58
N GLU A 157 1.51 -6.22 24.51
CA GLU A 157 0.35 -5.48 23.93
C GLU A 157 0.09 -5.83 22.46
N ARG A 158 1.15 -5.98 21.66
CA ARG A 158 1.03 -6.46 20.26
C ARG A 158 0.41 -7.84 20.17
N ALA A 159 0.87 -8.76 21.03
CA ALA A 159 0.30 -10.11 21.10
C ALA A 159 -1.16 -10.08 21.55
N ASP A 160 -1.52 -9.19 22.47
CA ASP A 160 -2.89 -9.04 22.93
C ASP A 160 -3.79 -8.39 21.89
N ILE A 161 -3.29 -7.40 21.13
CA ILE A 161 -4.03 -6.84 19.98
C ILE A 161 -4.26 -7.95 18.94
N LEU A 162 -3.22 -8.71 18.56
CA LEU A 162 -3.32 -9.79 17.59
C LEU A 162 -4.28 -10.91 18.02
N LYS A 163 -4.34 -11.21 19.34
CA LYS A 163 -5.28 -12.19 19.89
C LYS A 163 -6.73 -11.69 19.87
N ARG A 164 -6.95 -10.40 20.17
CA ARG A 164 -8.29 -9.80 20.23
C ARG A 164 -8.88 -9.50 18.88
N LEU A 165 -8.05 -9.11 17.89
CA LEU A 165 -8.52 -8.79 16.54
C LEU A 165 -9.17 -9.99 15.87
N GLN A 166 -10.36 -9.75 15.33
CA GLN A 166 -11.13 -10.74 14.57
C GLN A 166 -11.54 -10.14 13.22
N PRO A 167 -11.68 -10.99 12.17
CA PRO A 167 -12.33 -10.58 10.95
C PRO A 167 -13.73 -10.02 11.25
N GLY A 168 -14.03 -8.83 10.72
CA GLY A 168 -15.28 -8.12 10.98
C GLY A 168 -15.16 -6.96 11.96
N ASP A 169 -14.07 -6.86 12.71
CA ASP A 169 -13.83 -5.73 13.61
C ASP A 169 -13.59 -4.42 12.85
N ILE A 170 -14.00 -3.32 13.45
CA ILE A 170 -13.65 -1.97 13.02
C ILE A 170 -12.67 -1.40 14.04
N VAL A 171 -11.50 -1.00 13.57
CA VAL A 171 -10.44 -0.45 14.41
C VAL A 171 -9.88 0.82 13.81
N THR A 172 -9.38 1.69 14.67
CA THR A 172 -8.74 2.94 14.25
C THR A 172 -7.23 2.75 14.21
N GLY A 173 -6.58 3.23 13.15
CA GLY A 173 -5.13 3.19 12.99
C GLY A 173 -4.58 4.45 12.33
N PHE A 174 -3.27 4.48 12.12
CA PHE A 174 -2.58 5.58 11.45
C PHE A 174 -1.89 5.07 10.19
N VAL A 175 -2.08 5.77 9.06
CA VAL A 175 -1.40 5.47 7.80
C VAL A 175 0.10 5.72 7.96
N THR A 176 0.90 4.66 7.84
CA THR A 176 2.37 4.72 7.98
C THR A 176 3.06 4.87 6.65
N ASN A 177 2.59 4.18 5.63
CA ASN A 177 3.17 4.20 4.30
C ASN A 177 2.12 4.02 3.21
N LEU A 178 2.39 4.59 2.03
CA LEU A 178 1.59 4.46 0.81
C LEU A 178 2.49 3.93 -0.30
N THR A 179 2.02 2.90 -0.99
CA THR A 179 2.71 2.21 -2.10
C THR A 179 1.72 2.02 -3.25
N ASP A 180 2.20 1.72 -4.46
CA ASP A 180 1.34 1.53 -5.64
C ASP A 180 0.24 0.46 -5.45
N PHE A 181 0.50 -0.55 -4.62
CA PHE A 181 -0.43 -1.65 -4.37
C PHE A 181 -1.32 -1.48 -3.13
N GLY A 182 -1.07 -0.47 -2.29
CA GLY A 182 -1.91 -0.25 -1.10
C GLY A 182 -1.34 0.68 -0.05
N ALA A 183 -2.03 0.74 1.09
CA ALA A 183 -1.68 1.57 2.24
C ALA A 183 -1.38 0.71 3.47
N PHE A 184 -0.32 1.04 4.18
CA PHE A 184 0.01 0.44 5.47
C PHE A 184 -0.56 1.27 6.60
N VAL A 185 -1.15 0.60 7.59
CA VAL A 185 -1.82 1.23 8.73
C VAL A 185 -1.31 0.59 10.02
N ASP A 186 -0.78 1.40 10.91
CA ASP A 186 -0.38 0.98 12.26
C ASP A 186 -1.60 0.95 13.19
N LEU A 187 -1.83 -0.21 13.79
CA LEU A 187 -2.92 -0.50 14.73
C LEU A 187 -2.44 -0.50 16.19
N GLY A 188 -1.38 0.22 16.50
CA GLY A 188 -0.77 0.24 17.83
C GLY A 188 0.39 -0.74 17.95
N GLY A 189 1.35 -0.64 17.02
CA GLY A 189 2.55 -1.48 16.94
C GLY A 189 2.40 -2.76 16.14
N LEU A 190 1.23 -2.98 15.52
CA LEU A 190 0.99 -3.98 14.50
C LEU A 190 0.61 -3.29 13.20
N GLU A 191 1.27 -3.64 12.11
CA GLU A 191 1.00 -3.05 10.80
C GLU A 191 0.04 -3.93 10.02
N GLY A 192 -1.04 -3.32 9.50
CA GLY A 192 -1.99 -3.93 8.59
C GLY A 192 -1.87 -3.32 7.20
N LEU A 193 -2.29 -4.07 6.17
CA LEU A 193 -2.31 -3.64 4.78
C LEU A 193 -3.74 -3.45 4.28
N ILE A 194 -4.00 -2.29 3.71
CA ILE A 194 -5.17 -2.03 2.87
C ILE A 194 -4.70 -2.14 1.42
N HIS A 195 -5.06 -3.21 0.73
CA HIS A 195 -4.78 -3.33 -0.71
C HIS A 195 -5.52 -2.23 -1.49
N ILE A 196 -4.98 -1.77 -2.62
CA ILE A 196 -5.58 -0.67 -3.42
C ILE A 196 -7.05 -0.96 -3.78
N SER A 197 -7.40 -2.23 -4.04
CA SER A 197 -8.79 -2.65 -4.31
C SER A 197 -9.72 -2.61 -3.10
N GLU A 198 -9.18 -2.42 -1.88
CA GLU A 198 -9.92 -2.33 -0.61
C GLU A 198 -10.00 -0.88 -0.08
N LEU A 199 -9.50 0.11 -0.83
CA LEU A 199 -9.59 1.52 -0.48
C LEU A 199 -10.95 2.14 -0.82
N SER A 200 -11.48 1.88 -2.01
CA SER A 200 -12.76 2.40 -2.49
C SER A 200 -13.51 1.37 -3.34
N TRP A 201 -14.82 1.52 -3.45
CA TRP A 201 -15.66 0.81 -4.42
C TRP A 201 -15.43 1.32 -5.85
N GLY A 202 -14.95 2.57 -6.01
CA GLY A 202 -14.57 3.15 -7.28
C GLY A 202 -13.15 2.78 -7.71
N ARG A 203 -12.79 3.23 -8.90
CA ARG A 203 -11.44 3.05 -9.43
C ARG A 203 -10.48 3.98 -8.72
N VAL A 204 -9.43 3.42 -8.13
CA VAL A 204 -8.35 4.16 -7.47
C VAL A 204 -7.12 4.06 -8.36
N GLY A 205 -6.51 5.18 -8.71
CA GLY A 205 -5.27 5.24 -9.48
C GLY A 205 -4.05 4.95 -8.60
N HIS A 206 -3.99 5.65 -7.48
CA HIS A 206 -2.93 5.49 -6.48
C HIS A 206 -3.53 5.70 -5.07
N PRO A 207 -3.02 5.00 -4.02
CA PRO A 207 -3.51 5.21 -2.65
C PRO A 207 -3.40 6.65 -2.13
N GLU A 208 -2.44 7.44 -2.63
CA GLU A 208 -2.30 8.88 -2.31
C GLU A 208 -3.47 9.75 -2.81
N ASP A 209 -4.30 9.24 -3.73
CA ASP A 209 -5.52 9.93 -4.18
C ASP A 209 -6.59 9.96 -3.07
N ILE A 210 -6.51 9.05 -2.09
CA ILE A 210 -7.53 8.85 -1.05
C ILE A 210 -6.98 9.06 0.36
N LEU A 211 -5.72 8.72 0.60
CA LEU A 211 -5.09 8.71 1.93
C LEU A 211 -3.82 9.53 1.96
N GLU A 212 -3.53 10.08 3.14
CA GLU A 212 -2.28 10.77 3.42
C GLU A 212 -1.49 10.03 4.50
N ARG A 213 -0.16 10.09 4.43
CA ARG A 213 0.71 9.55 5.50
C ARG A 213 0.48 10.30 6.81
N GLY A 214 0.38 9.56 7.91
CA GLY A 214 0.08 10.10 9.24
C GLY A 214 -1.41 10.35 9.49
N GLN A 215 -2.26 10.14 8.50
CA GLN A 215 -3.72 10.26 8.64
C GLN A 215 -4.24 9.18 9.57
N GLN A 216 -5.12 9.56 10.49
CA GLN A 216 -5.91 8.63 11.29
C GLN A 216 -7.10 8.12 10.46
N VAL A 217 -7.30 6.82 10.42
CA VAL A 217 -8.36 6.17 9.64
C VAL A 217 -9.02 5.04 10.42
N ASP A 218 -10.33 4.90 10.24
CA ASP A 218 -11.03 3.70 10.67
C ASP A 218 -10.92 2.66 9.56
N VAL A 219 -10.66 1.41 9.94
CA VAL A 219 -10.48 0.30 9.01
C VAL A 219 -11.27 -0.93 9.46
N TYR A 220 -11.79 -1.65 8.50
CA TYR A 220 -12.44 -2.95 8.70
C TYR A 220 -11.42 -4.06 8.57
N VAL A 221 -11.38 -4.98 9.53
CA VAL A 221 -10.47 -6.15 9.52
C VAL A 221 -11.05 -7.22 8.61
N LEU A 222 -10.33 -7.55 7.52
CA LEU A 222 -10.73 -8.61 6.59
C LEU A 222 -10.25 -9.97 7.05
N ASP A 223 -8.99 -10.05 7.45
CA ASP A 223 -8.34 -11.29 7.86
C ASP A 223 -7.17 -11.00 8.80
N VAL A 224 -6.83 -11.98 9.65
CA VAL A 224 -5.75 -11.90 10.63
C VAL A 224 -4.89 -13.16 10.56
N ASP A 225 -3.75 -13.08 9.90
CA ASP A 225 -2.72 -14.12 9.93
C ASP A 225 -1.88 -13.98 11.21
N ARG A 226 -2.22 -14.80 12.20
CA ARG A 226 -1.57 -14.78 13.51
C ARG A 226 -0.16 -15.37 13.49
N VAL A 227 0.16 -16.20 12.49
CA VAL A 227 1.46 -16.85 12.37
C VAL A 227 2.49 -15.85 11.87
N ASN A 228 2.14 -15.07 10.86
CA ASN A 228 3.02 -14.09 10.23
C ASN A 228 2.78 -12.66 10.76
N ALA A 229 1.86 -12.49 11.74
CA ALA A 229 1.44 -11.19 12.27
C ALA A 229 1.01 -10.19 11.17
N ARG A 230 0.29 -10.69 10.15
CA ARG A 230 -0.20 -9.91 9.01
C ARG A 230 -1.70 -9.68 9.14
N ILE A 231 -2.13 -8.44 8.92
CA ILE A 231 -3.53 -8.05 9.04
C ILE A 231 -3.97 -7.43 7.71
N ALA A 232 -4.99 -8.03 7.10
CA ALA A 232 -5.62 -7.49 5.91
C ALA A 232 -6.77 -6.56 6.31
N LEU A 233 -6.77 -5.35 5.76
CA LEU A 233 -7.68 -4.28 6.13
C LEU A 233 -8.47 -3.76 4.92
N SER A 234 -9.60 -3.08 5.18
CA SER A 234 -10.43 -2.44 4.16
C SER A 234 -11.05 -1.15 4.67
N ILE A 235 -11.05 -0.11 3.86
CA ILE A 235 -11.83 1.11 4.09
C ILE A 235 -13.16 1.03 3.36
N LYS A 236 -13.18 0.47 2.15
CA LYS A 236 -14.41 0.39 1.35
C LYS A 236 -15.53 -0.38 2.06
N ARG A 237 -15.20 -1.37 2.89
CA ARG A 237 -16.20 -2.18 3.61
C ARG A 237 -16.85 -1.46 4.79
N LEU A 238 -16.35 -0.29 5.17
CA LEU A 238 -17.04 0.60 6.09
C LEU A 238 -18.28 1.24 5.47
N ARG A 239 -18.38 1.25 4.14
CA ARG A 239 -19.52 1.74 3.39
C ARG A 239 -20.24 0.59 2.67
N PRO A 240 -21.56 0.61 2.55
CA PRO A 240 -22.29 -0.41 1.82
C PRO A 240 -21.85 -0.46 0.36
N ASP A 241 -21.87 -1.66 -0.24
CA ASP A 241 -21.60 -1.85 -1.67
C ASP A 241 -22.70 -1.12 -2.49
N PRO A 242 -22.34 -0.14 -3.31
CA PRO A 242 -23.34 0.60 -4.12
C PRO A 242 -24.09 -0.30 -5.10
N TRP A 243 -23.46 -1.42 -5.53
CA TRP A 243 -24.11 -2.40 -6.40
C TRP A 243 -25.13 -3.27 -5.71
N ALA A 244 -25.06 -3.44 -4.39
CA ALA A 244 -26.03 -4.24 -3.65
C ALA A 244 -27.45 -3.63 -3.72
N THR A 245 -27.52 -2.30 -3.74
CA THR A 245 -28.80 -1.56 -3.71
C THR A 245 -29.11 -0.82 -5.01
N VAL A 246 -28.31 -1.00 -6.06
CA VAL A 246 -28.46 -0.22 -7.32
C VAL A 246 -29.85 -0.40 -7.94
N ALA A 247 -30.42 -1.61 -7.95
CA ALA A 247 -31.74 -1.87 -8.53
C ALA A 247 -32.92 -1.31 -7.69
N GLU A 248 -32.68 -0.99 -6.42
CA GLU A 248 -33.68 -0.33 -5.55
C GLU A 248 -33.67 1.18 -5.74
N ARG A 249 -32.50 1.74 -6.05
CA ARG A 249 -32.27 3.19 -6.16
C ARG A 249 -32.44 3.73 -7.58
N TYR A 250 -32.19 2.90 -8.58
CA TYR A 250 -32.21 3.28 -9.99
C TYR A 250 -33.15 2.40 -10.81
N GLN A 251 -33.80 3.01 -11.81
CA GLN A 251 -34.74 2.32 -12.70
C GLN A 251 -34.30 2.45 -14.16
N ILE A 252 -34.61 1.42 -14.96
CA ILE A 252 -34.43 1.48 -16.41
C ILE A 252 -35.30 2.60 -16.99
N GLY A 253 -34.72 3.44 -17.86
CA GLY A 253 -35.38 4.61 -18.42
C GLY A 253 -35.18 5.90 -17.60
N GLN A 254 -34.72 5.82 -16.36
CA GLN A 254 -34.41 6.97 -15.53
C GLN A 254 -33.26 7.80 -16.13
N ILE A 255 -33.41 9.13 -16.08
CA ILE A 255 -32.30 10.06 -16.44
C ILE A 255 -31.54 10.38 -15.17
N ILE A 256 -30.24 10.26 -15.23
CA ILE A 256 -29.30 10.48 -14.14
C ILE A 256 -28.16 11.37 -14.58
N GLU A 257 -27.53 12.04 -13.65
CA GLU A 257 -26.32 12.81 -13.87
C GLU A 257 -25.09 11.94 -13.61
N GLY A 258 -24.03 12.19 -14.36
CA GLY A 258 -22.75 11.50 -14.19
C GLY A 258 -21.60 12.31 -14.77
N THR A 259 -20.39 11.81 -14.56
CA THR A 259 -19.16 12.41 -15.08
C THR A 259 -18.40 11.36 -15.89
N ILE A 260 -17.99 11.71 -17.11
CA ILE A 260 -17.16 10.82 -17.94
C ILE A 260 -15.81 10.60 -17.27
N THR A 261 -15.49 9.33 -16.97
CA THR A 261 -14.22 8.93 -16.34
C THR A 261 -13.19 8.45 -17.34
N ASN A 262 -13.63 7.80 -18.43
CA ASN A 262 -12.72 7.28 -19.45
C ASN A 262 -13.42 7.18 -20.80
N VAL A 263 -12.68 7.42 -21.88
CA VAL A 263 -13.18 7.33 -23.26
C VAL A 263 -12.33 6.33 -24.05
N VAL A 264 -12.99 5.28 -24.53
CA VAL A 264 -12.40 4.14 -25.24
C VAL A 264 -13.03 3.99 -26.64
N ASP A 265 -12.45 3.16 -27.52
CA ASP A 265 -12.91 3.01 -28.92
C ASP A 265 -14.36 2.54 -29.04
N PHE A 266 -14.84 1.72 -28.10
CA PHE A 266 -16.19 1.16 -28.13
C PHE A 266 -17.22 1.99 -27.31
N GLY A 267 -16.81 3.11 -26.69
CA GLY A 267 -17.72 3.96 -25.92
C GLY A 267 -17.04 4.84 -24.87
N ALA A 268 -17.80 5.21 -23.85
CA ALA A 268 -17.32 6.00 -22.73
C ALA A 268 -17.82 5.44 -21.40
N PHE A 269 -17.00 5.49 -20.38
CA PHE A 269 -17.38 5.18 -19.00
C PHE A 269 -17.82 6.46 -18.30
N ALA A 270 -18.88 6.37 -17.53
CA ALA A 270 -19.40 7.47 -16.74
C ALA A 270 -19.62 7.05 -15.28
N CYS A 271 -19.00 7.76 -14.37
CA CYS A 271 -19.23 7.62 -12.94
C CYS A 271 -20.53 8.33 -12.56
N ILE A 272 -21.45 7.61 -11.94
CA ILE A 272 -22.74 8.10 -11.46
C ILE A 272 -22.62 8.49 -9.98
N GLU A 273 -21.97 7.60 -9.22
CA GLU A 273 -21.59 7.80 -7.83
C GLU A 273 -20.34 6.99 -7.53
N GLU A 274 -19.72 7.21 -6.37
CA GLU A 274 -18.53 6.47 -5.95
C GLU A 274 -18.80 4.94 -6.00
N GLY A 275 -18.03 4.22 -6.84
CA GLY A 275 -18.17 2.78 -7.04
C GLY A 275 -19.25 2.34 -8.01
N LEU A 276 -20.02 3.26 -8.61
CA LEU A 276 -21.02 2.96 -9.63
C LEU A 276 -20.67 3.62 -10.95
N GLU A 277 -20.05 2.86 -11.85
CA GLU A 277 -19.77 3.28 -13.21
C GLU A 277 -20.68 2.59 -14.22
N GLY A 278 -21.12 3.35 -15.22
CA GLY A 278 -21.87 2.85 -16.36
C GLY A 278 -21.10 2.99 -17.66
N LEU A 279 -21.42 2.13 -18.63
CA LEU A 279 -20.89 2.19 -19.99
C LEU A 279 -21.92 2.82 -20.92
N ILE A 280 -21.50 3.84 -21.64
CA ILE A 280 -22.21 4.42 -22.78
C ILE A 280 -21.54 3.82 -24.02
N HIS A 281 -22.22 2.86 -24.65
CA HIS A 281 -21.71 2.26 -25.90
C HIS A 281 -21.64 3.31 -27.01
N VAL A 282 -20.74 3.15 -27.97
CA VAL A 282 -20.52 4.09 -29.09
C VAL A 282 -21.81 4.43 -29.83
N SER A 283 -22.75 3.48 -30.00
CA SER A 283 -24.07 3.69 -30.61
C SER A 283 -25.00 4.59 -29.78
N GLU A 284 -24.74 4.76 -28.50
CA GLU A 284 -25.55 5.50 -27.54
C GLU A 284 -24.99 6.90 -27.18
N LEU A 285 -23.82 7.26 -27.75
CA LEU A 285 -23.16 8.54 -27.50
C LEU A 285 -23.83 9.69 -28.24
N ALA A 286 -24.13 9.51 -29.51
CA ALA A 286 -24.78 10.52 -30.36
C ALA A 286 -25.52 9.90 -31.54
N GLU A 287 -26.38 10.70 -32.21
CA GLU A 287 -26.95 10.34 -33.52
C GLU A 287 -25.97 10.71 -34.63
N GLY A 288 -25.79 9.81 -35.63
CA GLY A 288 -24.92 10.03 -36.78
C GLY A 288 -23.60 9.26 -36.69
N HIS A 289 -22.73 9.50 -37.69
CA HIS A 289 -21.41 8.86 -37.80
C HIS A 289 -20.33 9.80 -37.26
N PHE A 290 -19.55 9.33 -36.31
CA PHE A 290 -18.33 9.96 -35.82
C PHE A 290 -17.18 8.95 -35.82
N LEU A 291 -15.96 9.45 -35.99
CA LEU A 291 -14.78 8.58 -36.16
C LEU A 291 -14.32 7.96 -34.83
N HIS A 292 -14.51 8.67 -33.71
CA HIS A 292 -14.07 8.22 -32.41
C HIS A 292 -14.96 8.82 -31.29
N PRO A 293 -15.25 8.08 -30.20
CA PRO A 293 -16.02 8.59 -29.05
C PRO A 293 -15.51 9.91 -28.46
N ARG A 294 -14.21 10.18 -28.51
CA ARG A 294 -13.61 11.45 -28.06
C ARG A 294 -14.03 12.68 -28.85
N ASN A 295 -14.67 12.49 -30.02
CA ASN A 295 -15.25 13.60 -30.79
C ASN A 295 -16.60 14.05 -30.23
N VAL A 296 -17.22 13.25 -29.36
CA VAL A 296 -18.54 13.49 -28.78
C VAL A 296 -18.46 13.86 -27.32
N VAL A 297 -17.61 13.17 -26.53
CA VAL A 297 -17.46 13.37 -25.08
C VAL A 297 -15.98 13.44 -24.70
N SER A 298 -15.71 14.14 -23.59
CA SER A 298 -14.36 14.27 -23.02
C SER A 298 -14.35 13.79 -21.58
N GLU A 299 -13.20 13.28 -21.13
CA GLU A 299 -12.96 12.92 -19.73
C GLU A 299 -13.18 14.14 -18.82
N GLY A 300 -13.83 13.94 -17.68
CA GLY A 300 -14.22 15.01 -16.75
C GLY A 300 -15.52 15.75 -17.13
N GLN A 301 -16.11 15.49 -18.29
CA GLN A 301 -17.36 16.12 -18.72
C GLN A 301 -18.53 15.62 -17.88
N ARG A 302 -19.34 16.55 -17.34
CA ARG A 302 -20.66 16.23 -16.75
C ARG A 302 -21.68 15.96 -17.83
N ILE A 303 -22.45 14.90 -17.65
CA ILE A 303 -23.46 14.45 -18.59
C ILE A 303 -24.77 14.13 -17.89
N GLN A 304 -25.87 14.18 -18.67
CA GLN A 304 -27.11 13.52 -18.32
C GLN A 304 -27.28 12.28 -19.20
N ALA A 305 -27.50 11.14 -18.58
CA ALA A 305 -27.63 9.87 -19.28
C ALA A 305 -28.90 9.13 -18.86
N ARG A 306 -29.49 8.39 -19.79
CA ARG A 306 -30.62 7.49 -19.53
C ARG A 306 -30.08 6.10 -19.22
N ILE A 307 -30.61 5.45 -18.19
CA ILE A 307 -30.31 4.06 -17.87
C ILE A 307 -31.03 3.13 -18.87
N LEU A 308 -30.24 2.31 -19.57
CA LEU A 308 -30.75 1.31 -20.51
C LEU A 308 -30.87 -0.07 -19.86
N SER A 309 -29.91 -0.42 -19.02
CA SER A 309 -29.86 -1.73 -18.38
C SER A 309 -29.12 -1.67 -17.04
N ILE A 310 -29.52 -2.51 -16.10
CA ILE A 310 -28.89 -2.68 -14.79
C ILE A 310 -28.65 -4.17 -14.57
N ASP A 311 -27.38 -4.57 -14.43
CA ASP A 311 -26.98 -5.94 -14.07
C ASP A 311 -26.16 -5.92 -12.78
N ASN A 312 -26.82 -6.13 -11.65
CA ASN A 312 -26.19 -6.13 -10.33
C ASN A 312 -25.14 -7.26 -10.19
N ARG A 313 -25.39 -8.42 -10.82
CA ARG A 313 -24.51 -9.59 -10.70
C ARG A 313 -23.22 -9.40 -11.48
N ALA A 314 -23.33 -8.86 -12.68
CA ALA A 314 -22.18 -8.56 -13.53
C ALA A 314 -21.56 -7.18 -13.22
N ARG A 315 -22.17 -6.40 -12.31
CA ARG A 315 -21.78 -5.00 -11.99
C ARG A 315 -21.66 -4.16 -13.27
N ARG A 316 -22.74 -4.16 -14.05
CA ARG A 316 -22.81 -3.43 -15.34
C ARG A 316 -24.03 -2.54 -15.38
N LEU A 317 -23.80 -1.28 -15.72
CA LEU A 317 -24.83 -0.28 -15.96
C LEU A 317 -24.71 0.22 -17.39
N GLY A 318 -25.72 -0.03 -18.22
CA GLY A 318 -25.78 0.47 -19.58
C GLY A 318 -26.44 1.85 -19.60
N LEU A 319 -25.80 2.82 -20.24
CA LEU A 319 -26.23 4.20 -20.31
C LEU A 319 -26.38 4.69 -21.74
N SER A 320 -27.21 5.73 -21.96
CA SER A 320 -27.39 6.42 -23.24
C SER A 320 -27.42 7.92 -23.07
N LEU A 321 -26.70 8.65 -23.91
CA LEU A 321 -26.82 10.10 -24.05
C LEU A 321 -28.01 10.52 -24.95
N ARG A 322 -28.65 9.56 -25.62
CA ARG A 322 -29.84 9.81 -26.44
C ARG A 322 -31.05 9.95 -25.50
N LEU A 323 -31.32 11.16 -25.05
CA LEU A 323 -32.39 11.46 -24.10
C LEU A 323 -33.77 11.53 -24.77
N ALA A 324 -33.79 11.78 -26.07
CA ALA A 324 -35.03 11.84 -26.85
C ALA A 324 -35.43 10.46 -27.36
N LYS A 325 -36.50 9.90 -26.79
CA LYS A 325 -37.51 9.04 -27.43
C LYS A 325 -38.81 9.22 -26.72
#